data_743f0f12c55dc2843b77e24ce3054689
#
_entry.id   743f0f12c55dc2843b77e24ce3054689
#
_cell.length_a   1.000
_cell.length_b   1.000
_cell.length_c   1.000
_cell.angle_alpha   90.00
_cell.angle_beta   90.00
_cell.angle_gamma   90.00
#
_symmetry.space_group_name_H-M   'P 1'
#
loop_
_entity.id
_entity.type
_entity.pdbx_description
1 polymer ?
#
loop_
_entity_poly.entity_id
_entity_poly.type
_entity_poly.pdbx_seq_one_letter_code
_entity_poly.pdbx_strand_id
1 'polypeptide(L)'
;MQLWIIFCSIGEAVKEHPDLVRKYLGSVVPYRDNYSAALNSAVFSDGSFVYIPKGVRCPMELSSYFRINAINTGQFERTLIVADDDSYVSYLEGCTAPMRDENQLHAAVVEIVVLDNAEVKYSTVQNWYPGDENGKGGVLNLVTKRGELRGVNSKLSWTQVETGSAITWKYPSCVLKGDNSQAEFYSVAVTNNYQEADTGTKMIHMGKNTKSTIISKGISAGHSQNSYRGLVRATANAENARNYSSCDSLLLGSDCGAHTFPYMDIHNDTAIVEHEATTSKISEDQLFYCNQRGIPTEDAVGLIVNGYAKDVLNKLPMEFAVEAQKLLSVTLEGTVG
;
A
#
# COMPACT_ATOMS: atom_id res chain seq x y z
N MET A 1 -34.49 6.77 -10.38
CA MET A 1 -33.89 7.27 -9.14
C MET A 1 -32.42 7.52 -9.44
N GLN A 2 -31.98 8.78 -9.40
CA GLN A 2 -30.58 9.10 -9.71
C GLN A 2 -29.75 8.65 -8.51
N LEU A 3 -28.95 7.60 -8.69
CA LEU A 3 -28.08 7.08 -7.63
C LEU A 3 -26.84 7.99 -7.54
N TRP A 4 -26.66 8.62 -6.38
CA TRP A 4 -25.52 9.50 -6.12
C TRP A 4 -24.35 8.70 -5.54
N ILE A 5 -23.13 9.12 -5.89
CA ILE A 5 -21.92 8.66 -5.20
C ILE A 5 -22.04 9.09 -3.74
N ILE A 6 -21.78 8.17 -2.81
CA ILE A 6 -21.69 8.47 -1.39
C ILE A 6 -20.20 8.55 -1.04
N PHE A 7 -19.79 9.69 -0.51
CA PHE A 7 -18.46 9.89 0.07
C PHE A 7 -18.60 10.74 1.33
N CYS A 8 -18.45 10.10 2.47
CA CYS A 8 -18.64 10.73 3.77
C CYS A 8 -17.80 10.02 4.85
N SER A 9 -17.86 10.51 6.07
CA SER A 9 -17.25 9.79 7.20
C SER A 9 -18.01 8.51 7.53
N ILE A 10 -17.34 7.54 8.15
CA ILE A 10 -18.01 6.31 8.66
C ILE A 10 -19.08 6.69 9.68
N GLY A 11 -18.82 7.68 10.54
CA GLY A 11 -19.78 8.17 11.53
C GLY A 11 -21.07 8.71 10.91
N GLU A 12 -20.98 9.39 9.79
CA GLU A 12 -22.13 9.84 8.99
C GLU A 12 -22.82 8.68 8.29
N ALA A 13 -22.04 7.78 7.65
CA ALA A 13 -22.57 6.62 6.96
C ALA A 13 -23.40 5.69 7.86
N VAL A 14 -23.00 5.52 9.13
CA VAL A 14 -23.77 4.75 10.12
C VAL A 14 -25.16 5.32 10.34
N LYS A 15 -25.33 6.63 10.25
CA LYS A 15 -26.60 7.34 10.47
C LYS A 15 -27.44 7.39 9.19
N GLU A 16 -26.84 7.80 8.08
CA GLU A 16 -27.54 8.10 6.83
C GLU A 16 -27.70 6.88 5.92
N HIS A 17 -26.77 5.88 6.01
CA HIS A 17 -26.72 4.71 5.15
C HIS A 17 -26.52 3.40 5.93
N PRO A 18 -27.29 3.16 7.01
CA PRO A 18 -27.07 2.04 7.95
C PRO A 18 -27.14 0.66 7.29
N ASP A 19 -27.94 0.49 6.26
CA ASP A 19 -28.10 -0.80 5.57
C ASP A 19 -26.84 -1.17 4.75
N LEU A 20 -26.22 -0.20 4.08
CA LEU A 20 -24.96 -0.39 3.38
C LEU A 20 -23.84 -0.71 4.37
N VAL A 21 -23.75 0.05 5.46
CA VAL A 21 -22.75 -0.19 6.49
C VAL A 21 -22.92 -1.58 7.10
N ARG A 22 -24.13 -2.00 7.50
CA ARG A 22 -24.38 -3.34 8.05
C ARG A 22 -24.03 -4.45 7.07
N LYS A 23 -24.26 -4.24 5.78
CA LYS A 23 -23.98 -5.24 4.74
C LYS A 23 -22.49 -5.45 4.50
N TYR A 24 -21.68 -4.40 4.56
CA TYR A 24 -20.31 -4.44 4.07
C TYR A 24 -19.23 -4.27 5.14
N LEU A 25 -19.45 -3.48 6.19
CA LEU A 25 -18.46 -3.23 7.23
C LEU A 25 -18.09 -4.52 7.98
N GLY A 26 -16.81 -4.83 8.05
CA GLY A 26 -16.31 -6.06 8.67
C GLY A 26 -16.49 -7.32 7.83
N SER A 27 -17.02 -7.20 6.60
CA SER A 27 -17.23 -8.33 5.70
C SER A 27 -15.96 -8.80 5.00
N VAL A 28 -14.95 -7.94 4.90
CA VAL A 28 -13.65 -8.23 4.28
C VAL A 28 -12.55 -8.33 5.34
N VAL A 29 -12.57 -7.46 6.34
CA VAL A 29 -11.66 -7.51 7.50
C VAL A 29 -12.46 -7.77 8.78
N PRO A 30 -12.72 -9.02 9.14
CA PRO A 30 -13.34 -9.33 10.41
C PRO A 30 -12.41 -9.01 11.59
N TYR A 31 -12.96 -8.77 12.77
CA TYR A 31 -12.17 -8.45 13.98
C TYR A 31 -11.14 -9.52 14.34
N ARG A 32 -11.29 -10.74 13.86
CA ARG A 32 -10.36 -11.87 14.07
C ARG A 32 -9.30 -12.03 12.98
N ASP A 33 -9.17 -11.08 12.03
CA ASP A 33 -8.16 -11.17 10.95
C ASP A 33 -6.74 -11.18 11.51
N ASN A 34 -6.45 -10.24 12.40
CA ASN A 34 -5.20 -10.12 13.15
C ASN A 34 -5.37 -9.21 14.37
N TYR A 35 -4.30 -9.08 15.17
CA TYR A 35 -4.32 -8.28 16.39
C TYR A 35 -4.67 -6.80 16.14
N SER A 36 -4.05 -6.16 15.12
CA SER A 36 -4.31 -4.75 14.77
C SER A 36 -5.75 -4.53 14.29
N ALA A 37 -6.31 -5.47 13.53
CA ALA A 37 -7.70 -5.43 13.11
C ALA A 37 -8.67 -5.61 14.29
N ALA A 38 -8.33 -6.46 15.27
CA ALA A 38 -9.10 -6.61 16.50
C ALA A 38 -9.12 -5.31 17.30
N LEU A 39 -7.94 -4.71 17.51
CA LEU A 39 -7.79 -3.45 18.21
C LEU A 39 -8.55 -2.33 17.49
N ASN A 40 -8.34 -2.17 16.18
CA ASN A 40 -9.08 -1.19 15.38
C ASN A 40 -10.58 -1.39 15.52
N SER A 41 -11.09 -2.62 15.39
CA SER A 41 -12.53 -2.91 15.50
C SER A 41 -13.14 -2.56 16.85
N ALA A 42 -12.33 -2.56 17.91
CA ALA A 42 -12.79 -2.21 19.26
C ALA A 42 -12.81 -0.69 19.52
N VAL A 43 -11.92 0.08 18.85
CA VAL A 43 -11.69 1.48 19.24
C VAL A 43 -11.72 2.49 18.09
N PHE A 44 -11.95 2.07 16.83
CA PHE A 44 -12.05 3.04 15.74
C PHE A 44 -13.20 4.02 15.99
N SER A 45 -12.95 5.28 15.74
CA SER A 45 -13.93 6.35 15.97
C SER A 45 -14.50 6.92 14.69
N ASP A 46 -13.72 6.88 13.60
CA ASP A 46 -14.12 7.39 12.30
C ASP A 46 -13.27 6.79 11.17
N GLY A 47 -13.45 7.28 9.97
CA GLY A 47 -12.78 6.87 8.74
C GLY A 47 -13.59 7.29 7.52
N SER A 48 -13.27 6.73 6.36
CA SER A 48 -13.95 7.08 5.11
C SER A 48 -14.94 5.99 4.68
N PHE A 49 -16.11 6.41 4.24
CA PHE A 49 -17.09 5.56 3.58
C PHE A 49 -17.30 6.02 2.15
N VAL A 50 -17.10 5.10 1.19
CA VAL A 50 -17.32 5.35 -0.24
C VAL A 50 -18.21 4.27 -0.81
N TYR A 51 -19.30 4.66 -1.44
CA TYR A 51 -20.15 3.77 -2.22
C TYR A 51 -20.37 4.34 -3.61
N ILE A 52 -19.96 3.59 -4.63
CA ILE A 52 -20.17 3.94 -6.02
C ILE A 52 -21.30 3.09 -6.55
N PRO A 53 -22.44 3.70 -6.93
CA PRO A 53 -23.60 2.96 -7.41
C PRO A 53 -23.34 2.27 -8.75
N LYS A 54 -24.16 1.27 -9.04
CA LYS A 54 -24.13 0.52 -10.28
C LYS A 54 -24.12 1.43 -11.52
N GLY A 55 -23.20 1.16 -12.45
CA GLY A 55 -23.05 1.86 -13.71
C GLY A 55 -22.45 3.27 -13.60
N VAL A 56 -22.04 3.71 -12.40
CA VAL A 56 -21.47 5.05 -12.18
C VAL A 56 -19.96 5.01 -12.26
N ARG A 57 -19.39 5.82 -13.13
CA ARG A 57 -17.94 6.08 -13.14
C ARG A 57 -17.68 7.41 -12.45
N CYS A 58 -16.96 7.37 -11.33
CA CYS A 58 -16.60 8.57 -10.59
C CYS A 58 -15.75 9.49 -11.49
N PRO A 59 -16.18 10.74 -11.76
CA PRO A 59 -15.52 11.60 -12.76
C PRO A 59 -14.23 12.23 -12.25
N MET A 60 -13.98 12.17 -10.94
CA MET A 60 -12.82 12.76 -10.29
C MET A 60 -12.22 11.77 -9.31
N GLU A 61 -10.99 12.00 -8.93
CA GLU A 61 -10.36 11.28 -7.84
C GLU A 61 -10.92 11.73 -6.49
N LEU A 62 -11.29 10.77 -5.65
CA LEU A 62 -11.68 11.04 -4.26
C LEU A 62 -10.42 10.98 -3.39
N SER A 63 -10.33 11.86 -2.40
CA SER A 63 -9.18 11.86 -1.50
C SER A 63 -9.57 12.10 -0.05
N SER A 64 -8.88 11.40 0.85
CA SER A 64 -8.92 11.65 2.30
C SER A 64 -7.52 11.89 2.82
N TYR A 65 -7.41 12.77 3.79
CA TYR A 65 -6.14 13.08 4.43
C TYR A 65 -6.26 12.93 5.94
N PHE A 66 -5.47 12.03 6.51
CA PHE A 66 -5.44 11.75 7.94
C PHE A 66 -4.19 12.33 8.59
N ARG A 67 -4.36 13.01 9.70
CA ARG A 67 -3.25 13.60 10.46
C ARG A 67 -3.37 13.35 11.93
N ILE A 68 -2.33 12.78 12.54
CA ILE A 68 -2.24 12.64 14.00
C ILE A 68 -1.85 14.00 14.59
N ASN A 69 -2.71 14.61 15.39
CA ASN A 69 -2.47 15.91 16.00
C ASN A 69 -2.29 15.88 17.53
N ALA A 70 -2.79 14.86 18.21
CA ALA A 70 -2.77 14.79 19.67
C ALA A 70 -1.53 14.07 20.21
N ILE A 71 -1.08 14.45 21.42
CA ILE A 71 0.03 13.83 22.16
C ILE A 71 -0.50 12.57 22.85
N ASN A 72 0.31 11.53 22.96
CA ASN A 72 -0.02 10.26 23.65
C ASN A 72 -1.32 9.61 23.16
N THR A 73 -1.62 9.72 21.86
CA THR A 73 -2.82 9.14 21.26
C THR A 73 -2.44 8.23 20.11
N GLY A 74 -3.22 7.15 19.93
CA GLY A 74 -3.24 6.36 18.72
C GLY A 74 -4.27 6.90 17.73
N GLN A 75 -4.04 6.65 16.45
CA GLN A 75 -5.01 6.88 15.38
C GLN A 75 -5.55 5.54 14.91
N PHE A 76 -6.88 5.41 14.92
CA PHE A 76 -7.59 4.19 14.57
C PHE A 76 -8.71 4.55 13.60
N GLU A 77 -8.40 4.59 12.32
CA GLU A 77 -9.41 4.84 11.28
C GLU A 77 -9.80 3.54 10.58
N ARG A 78 -11.01 3.55 10.03
CA ARG A 78 -11.54 2.44 9.24
C ARG A 78 -12.18 2.94 7.95
N THR A 79 -11.58 2.61 6.82
CA THR A 79 -12.06 2.99 5.50
C THR A 79 -12.81 1.82 4.86
N LEU A 80 -14.01 2.08 4.34
CA LEU A 80 -14.80 1.12 3.57
C LEU A 80 -15.14 1.68 2.20
N ILE A 81 -14.71 0.98 1.15
CA ILE A 81 -15.01 1.34 -0.25
C ILE A 81 -15.80 0.20 -0.89
N VAL A 82 -16.94 0.51 -1.47
CA VAL A 82 -17.77 -0.42 -2.21
C VAL A 82 -18.01 0.11 -3.62
N ALA A 83 -17.51 -0.62 -4.61
CA ALA A 83 -17.79 -0.37 -6.01
C ALA A 83 -18.84 -1.39 -6.50
N ASP A 84 -20.06 -0.91 -6.75
CA ASP A 84 -21.17 -1.72 -7.26
C ASP A 84 -20.94 -2.08 -8.74
N ASP A 85 -21.80 -2.91 -9.34
CA ASP A 85 -21.63 -3.41 -10.70
C ASP A 85 -21.37 -2.30 -11.71
N ASP A 86 -20.48 -2.54 -12.67
CA ASP A 86 -20.15 -1.64 -13.76
C ASP A 86 -19.64 -0.24 -13.32
N SER A 87 -19.14 -0.11 -12.10
CA SER A 87 -18.71 1.16 -11.51
C SER A 87 -17.20 1.35 -11.54
N TYR A 88 -16.76 2.59 -11.33
CA TYR A 88 -15.34 2.95 -11.27
C TYR A 88 -15.08 4.03 -10.22
N VAL A 89 -13.98 3.88 -9.47
CA VAL A 89 -13.46 4.92 -8.58
C VAL A 89 -11.94 4.87 -8.50
N SER A 90 -11.33 6.06 -8.47
CA SER A 90 -9.95 6.28 -8.01
C SER A 90 -10.00 6.99 -6.66
N TYR A 91 -9.36 6.41 -5.66
CA TYR A 91 -9.33 6.92 -4.30
C TYR A 91 -7.90 7.04 -3.79
N LEU A 92 -7.59 8.18 -3.20
CA LEU A 92 -6.30 8.46 -2.63
C LEU A 92 -6.38 8.70 -1.13
N GLU A 93 -5.43 8.16 -0.40
CA GLU A 93 -5.27 8.38 1.03
C GLU A 93 -3.88 8.95 1.33
N GLY A 94 -3.86 10.13 1.94
CA GLY A 94 -2.65 10.73 2.48
C GLY A 94 -2.64 10.64 4.00
N CYS A 95 -1.49 10.27 4.58
CA CYS A 95 -1.34 10.17 6.03
C CYS A 95 -0.04 10.82 6.48
N THR A 96 -0.10 11.64 7.54
CA THR A 96 1.10 12.24 8.16
C THR A 96 1.01 12.32 9.67
N ALA A 97 2.16 12.39 10.33
CA ALA A 97 2.28 12.73 11.74
C ALA A 97 3.36 13.79 11.93
N PRO A 98 3.19 14.73 12.89
CA PRO A 98 4.24 15.67 13.24
C PRO A 98 5.39 14.97 13.97
N MET A 99 6.59 15.57 13.92
CA MET A 99 7.77 15.13 14.68
C MET A 99 7.49 15.23 16.17
N ARG A 100 7.73 14.14 16.92
CA ARG A 100 7.58 14.07 18.37
C ARG A 100 8.51 13.03 18.96
N ASP A 101 9.06 13.29 20.14
CA ASP A 101 10.02 12.38 20.83
C ASP A 101 9.36 11.12 21.42
N GLU A 102 8.08 10.89 21.18
CA GLU A 102 7.31 9.78 21.71
C GLU A 102 6.84 8.85 20.59
N ASN A 103 6.66 7.58 20.92
CA ASN A 103 6.05 6.63 20.00
C ASN A 103 4.55 6.95 19.85
N GLN A 104 4.09 6.92 18.60
CA GLN A 104 2.68 7.07 18.25
C GLN A 104 2.21 5.82 17.53
N LEU A 105 1.01 5.33 17.85
CA LEU A 105 0.42 4.17 17.19
C LEU A 105 -0.57 4.62 16.11
N HIS A 106 -0.34 4.16 14.88
CA HIS A 106 -1.30 4.22 13.79
C HIS A 106 -1.75 2.78 13.46
N ALA A 107 -3.01 2.47 13.68
CA ALA A 107 -3.58 1.16 13.38
C ALA A 107 -4.87 1.31 12.56
N ALA A 108 -4.71 1.34 11.24
CA ALA A 108 -5.79 1.53 10.28
C ALA A 108 -6.32 0.21 9.71
N VAL A 109 -7.59 0.22 9.31
CA VAL A 109 -8.20 -0.86 8.54
C VAL A 109 -8.82 -0.29 7.27
N VAL A 110 -8.53 -0.92 6.13
CA VAL A 110 -9.17 -0.61 4.85
C VAL A 110 -9.82 -1.87 4.28
N GLU A 111 -11.11 -1.74 3.96
CA GLU A 111 -11.92 -2.78 3.33
C GLU A 111 -12.40 -2.30 1.97
N ILE A 112 -12.16 -3.10 0.93
CA ILE A 112 -12.63 -2.80 -0.43
C ILE A 112 -13.44 -3.98 -0.96
N VAL A 113 -14.65 -3.70 -1.44
CA VAL A 113 -15.51 -4.66 -2.13
C VAL A 113 -15.70 -4.22 -3.57
N VAL A 114 -15.41 -5.12 -4.51
CA VAL A 114 -15.53 -4.84 -5.95
C VAL A 114 -16.48 -5.86 -6.56
N LEU A 115 -17.60 -5.38 -7.13
CA LEU A 115 -18.62 -6.22 -7.73
C LEU A 115 -18.39 -6.40 -9.24
N ASP A 116 -19.40 -6.88 -9.98
CA ASP A 116 -19.26 -7.28 -11.39
C ASP A 116 -18.81 -6.12 -12.29
N ASN A 117 -17.77 -6.34 -13.10
CA ASN A 117 -17.19 -5.36 -14.04
C ASN A 117 -16.72 -4.05 -13.38
N ALA A 118 -16.69 -3.96 -12.06
CA ALA A 118 -16.28 -2.76 -11.33
C ALA A 118 -14.76 -2.66 -11.24
N GLU A 119 -14.27 -1.44 -11.10
CA GLU A 119 -12.83 -1.15 -10.96
C GLU A 119 -12.59 -0.15 -9.84
N VAL A 120 -11.65 -0.48 -8.95
CA VAL A 120 -11.17 0.41 -7.89
C VAL A 120 -9.66 0.60 -8.04
N LYS A 121 -9.23 1.86 -8.05
CA LYS A 121 -7.82 2.24 -7.86
C LYS A 121 -7.69 2.86 -6.48
N TYR A 122 -6.82 2.30 -5.66
CA TYR A 122 -6.56 2.80 -4.33
C TYR A 122 -5.08 3.15 -4.19
N SER A 123 -4.80 4.41 -3.95
CA SER A 123 -3.44 4.91 -3.80
C SER A 123 -3.20 5.45 -2.41
N THR A 124 -2.00 5.23 -1.86
CA THR A 124 -1.56 5.86 -0.61
C THR A 124 -0.18 6.47 -0.74
N VAL A 125 -0.04 7.67 -0.18
CA VAL A 125 1.25 8.31 0.06
C VAL A 125 1.34 8.58 1.56
N GLN A 126 2.28 7.93 2.23
CA GLN A 126 2.46 8.03 3.68
C GLN A 126 3.81 8.67 3.99
N ASN A 127 3.76 9.70 4.83
CA ASN A 127 4.92 10.42 5.33
C ASN A 127 4.80 10.56 6.86
N TRP A 128 5.39 9.61 7.57
CA TRP A 128 5.36 9.55 9.01
C TRP A 128 6.65 10.10 9.62
N TYR A 129 6.64 10.32 10.93
CA TYR A 129 7.84 10.64 11.68
C TYR A 129 8.62 9.35 12.05
N PRO A 130 9.92 9.24 11.68
CA PRO A 130 10.69 8.01 11.85
C PRO A 130 11.27 7.79 13.25
N GLY A 131 11.23 8.78 14.11
CA GLY A 131 12.03 8.87 15.33
C GLY A 131 13.23 9.80 15.16
N ASP A 132 14.00 9.97 16.23
CA ASP A 132 15.20 10.80 16.21
C ASP A 132 16.40 10.07 15.54
N GLU A 133 17.56 10.74 15.51
CA GLU A 133 18.80 10.21 14.94
C GLU A 133 19.33 8.93 15.63
N ASN A 134 18.85 8.65 16.86
CA ASN A 134 19.18 7.46 17.63
C ASN A 134 18.09 6.37 17.52
N GLY A 135 17.08 6.58 16.68
CA GLY A 135 15.95 5.66 16.50
C GLY A 135 14.94 5.70 17.64
N LYS A 136 14.91 6.76 18.47
CA LYS A 136 13.98 6.90 19.57
C LYS A 136 12.72 7.64 19.12
N GLY A 137 11.55 7.17 19.57
CA GLY A 137 10.25 7.75 19.19
C GLY A 137 9.77 7.24 17.84
N GLY A 138 8.95 8.04 17.18
CA GLY A 138 8.43 7.74 15.86
C GLY A 138 7.11 6.97 15.83
N VAL A 139 6.57 6.80 14.64
CA VAL A 139 5.26 6.18 14.42
C VAL A 139 5.40 4.68 14.24
N LEU A 140 4.57 3.93 14.98
CA LEU A 140 4.31 2.50 14.74
C LEU A 140 3.11 2.39 13.79
N ASN A 141 3.36 2.04 12.54
CA ASN A 141 2.37 2.03 11.45
C ASN A 141 1.90 0.60 11.15
N LEU A 142 0.83 0.17 11.82
CA LEU A 142 0.28 -1.19 11.76
C LEU A 142 -1.03 -1.19 10.98
N VAL A 143 -1.00 -1.45 9.68
CA VAL A 143 -2.15 -1.28 8.79
C VAL A 143 -2.62 -2.59 8.19
N THR A 144 -3.93 -2.83 8.25
CA THR A 144 -4.59 -3.97 7.62
C THR A 144 -5.44 -3.50 6.44
N LYS A 145 -5.03 -3.83 5.21
CA LYS A 145 -5.77 -3.52 3.98
C LYS A 145 -6.18 -4.80 3.28
N ARG A 146 -7.47 -4.96 2.98
CA ARG A 146 -8.01 -6.12 2.27
C ARG A 146 -8.97 -5.69 1.18
N GLY A 147 -8.80 -6.26 -0.01
CA GLY A 147 -9.73 -6.11 -1.12
C GLY A 147 -10.35 -7.47 -1.47
N GLU A 148 -11.63 -7.49 -1.69
CA GLU A 148 -12.36 -8.67 -2.13
C GLU A 148 -13.03 -8.40 -3.48
N LEU A 149 -12.52 -9.06 -4.53
CA LEU A 149 -13.04 -8.96 -5.88
C LEU A 149 -14.13 -10.04 -6.02
N ARG A 150 -15.36 -9.68 -5.61
CA ARG A 150 -16.52 -10.60 -5.59
C ARG A 150 -17.09 -10.82 -6.96
N GLY A 151 -16.99 -9.79 -7.81
CA GLY A 151 -17.63 -9.79 -9.12
C GLY A 151 -16.77 -10.38 -10.24
N VAL A 152 -17.44 -10.84 -11.29
CA VAL A 152 -16.81 -11.25 -12.55
C VAL A 152 -16.19 -10.03 -13.22
N ASN A 153 -15.00 -10.18 -13.83
CA ASN A 153 -14.23 -9.12 -14.49
C ASN A 153 -13.87 -7.94 -13.57
N SER A 154 -14.01 -8.06 -12.26
CA SER A 154 -13.70 -7.00 -11.30
C SER A 154 -12.20 -6.70 -11.26
N LYS A 155 -11.83 -5.45 -10.94
CA LYS A 155 -10.42 -5.02 -10.90
C LYS A 155 -10.11 -4.20 -9.65
N LEU A 156 -8.96 -4.47 -9.04
CA LEU A 156 -8.45 -3.70 -7.91
C LEU A 156 -6.96 -3.43 -8.10
N SER A 157 -6.57 -2.17 -8.04
CA SER A 157 -5.17 -1.76 -8.04
C SER A 157 -4.81 -1.08 -6.72
N TRP A 158 -3.79 -1.59 -6.04
CA TRP A 158 -3.14 -0.96 -4.90
C TRP A 158 -1.87 -0.27 -5.34
N THR A 159 -1.74 1.02 -5.09
CA THR A 159 -0.49 1.76 -5.27
C THR A 159 -0.10 2.39 -3.96
N GLN A 160 1.13 2.15 -3.48
CA GLN A 160 1.56 2.72 -2.21
C GLN A 160 3.00 3.21 -2.22
N VAL A 161 3.20 4.36 -1.58
CA VAL A 161 4.50 4.93 -1.25
C VAL A 161 4.57 5.07 0.26
N GLU A 162 5.49 4.33 0.88
CA GLU A 162 5.69 4.27 2.32
C GLU A 162 7.01 4.92 2.66
N THR A 163 6.95 6.02 3.41
CA THR A 163 8.12 6.70 3.96
C THR A 163 7.90 7.07 5.42
N GLY A 164 8.98 7.26 6.14
CA GLY A 164 8.91 7.53 7.55
C GLY A 164 8.54 6.27 8.34
N SER A 165 7.90 6.42 9.47
CA SER A 165 7.61 5.40 10.48
C SER A 165 8.86 4.80 11.11
N ALA A 166 8.86 4.66 12.44
CA ALA A 166 9.89 3.87 13.10
C ALA A 166 9.75 2.39 12.74
N ILE A 167 8.50 1.90 12.75
CA ILE A 167 8.15 0.54 12.33
C ILE A 167 6.94 0.59 11.41
N THR A 168 7.04 -0.02 10.23
CA THR A 168 5.90 -0.26 9.33
C THR A 168 5.60 -1.75 9.27
N TRP A 169 4.35 -2.12 9.51
CA TRP A 169 3.84 -3.48 9.33
C TRP A 169 2.56 -3.45 8.50
N LYS A 170 2.67 -3.76 7.20
CA LYS A 170 1.59 -3.50 6.25
C LYS A 170 1.58 -4.50 5.10
N TYR A 171 0.51 -5.29 5.03
CA TYR A 171 0.31 -6.30 3.99
C TYR A 171 -1.06 -6.16 3.32
N PRO A 172 -1.22 -5.28 2.32
CA PRO A 172 -2.43 -5.26 1.50
C PRO A 172 -2.69 -6.63 0.87
N SER A 173 -3.95 -6.99 0.74
CA SER A 173 -4.30 -8.25 0.10
C SER A 173 -5.46 -8.11 -0.87
N CYS A 174 -5.50 -9.01 -1.85
CA CYS A 174 -6.63 -9.19 -2.76
C CYS A 174 -7.10 -10.63 -2.75
N VAL A 175 -8.39 -10.84 -2.57
CA VAL A 175 -9.04 -12.13 -2.77
C VAL A 175 -9.82 -12.06 -4.08
N LEU A 176 -9.33 -12.78 -5.11
CA LEU A 176 -9.90 -12.81 -6.45
C LEU A 176 -10.95 -13.93 -6.52
N LYS A 177 -12.19 -13.61 -6.12
CA LYS A 177 -13.31 -14.56 -6.07
C LYS A 177 -14.04 -14.69 -7.40
N GLY A 178 -14.27 -13.56 -8.06
CA GLY A 178 -14.96 -13.52 -9.35
C GLY A 178 -14.08 -14.04 -10.48
N ASP A 179 -14.67 -14.73 -11.45
CA ASP A 179 -13.98 -15.17 -12.63
C ASP A 179 -13.45 -13.98 -13.44
N ASN A 180 -12.30 -14.12 -14.08
CA ASN A 180 -11.59 -13.09 -14.85
C ASN A 180 -11.19 -11.85 -14.02
N SER A 181 -11.28 -11.89 -12.69
CA SER A 181 -10.91 -10.75 -11.86
C SER A 181 -9.38 -10.50 -11.90
N GLN A 182 -9.00 -9.24 -11.70
CA GLN A 182 -7.61 -8.79 -11.83
C GLN A 182 -7.21 -7.94 -10.62
N ALA A 183 -6.04 -8.21 -10.07
CA ALA A 183 -5.47 -7.44 -8.96
C ALA A 183 -4.05 -6.97 -9.28
N GLU A 184 -3.74 -5.73 -8.93
CA GLU A 184 -2.41 -5.16 -9.08
C GLU A 184 -1.92 -4.61 -7.75
N PHE A 185 -0.63 -4.75 -7.50
CA PHE A 185 0.05 -4.17 -6.35
C PHE A 185 1.35 -3.52 -6.79
N TYR A 186 1.42 -2.22 -6.61
CA TYR A 186 2.61 -1.40 -6.87
C TYR A 186 3.04 -0.73 -5.57
N SER A 187 4.28 -0.95 -5.15
CA SER A 187 4.78 -0.47 -3.86
C SER A 187 6.20 0.06 -3.94
N VAL A 188 6.43 1.19 -3.28
CA VAL A 188 7.76 1.66 -2.88
C VAL A 188 7.80 1.82 -1.38
N ALA A 189 8.74 1.16 -0.72
CA ALA A 189 9.03 1.33 0.70
C ALA A 189 10.44 1.88 0.88
N VAL A 190 10.57 3.04 1.50
CA VAL A 190 11.86 3.70 1.75
C VAL A 190 12.12 3.78 3.23
N THR A 191 13.25 3.25 3.64
CA THR A 191 13.71 3.25 5.03
C THR A 191 15.10 3.86 5.16
N ASN A 192 15.31 4.60 6.24
CA ASN A 192 16.58 5.24 6.57
C ASN A 192 16.82 5.16 8.08
N ASN A 193 18.01 5.53 8.54
CA ASN A 193 18.42 5.49 9.95
C ASN A 193 18.13 4.11 10.59
N TYR A 194 17.30 4.05 11.63
CA TYR A 194 16.93 2.82 12.35
C TYR A 194 15.52 2.33 12.04
N GLN A 195 14.95 2.77 10.92
CA GLN A 195 13.60 2.36 10.53
C GLN A 195 13.53 0.88 10.16
N GLU A 196 12.42 0.25 10.51
CA GLU A 196 12.10 -1.11 10.10
C GLU A 196 10.79 -1.13 9.31
N ALA A 197 10.84 -1.63 8.08
CA ALA A 197 9.66 -1.85 7.27
C ALA A 197 9.50 -3.34 6.96
N ASP A 198 8.41 -3.93 7.42
CA ASP A 198 7.98 -5.27 7.00
C ASP A 198 6.69 -5.12 6.21
N THR A 199 6.84 -5.10 4.90
CA THR A 199 5.76 -4.85 3.94
C THR A 199 5.56 -6.05 3.03
N GLY A 200 4.54 -5.99 2.20
CA GLY A 200 4.28 -7.04 1.23
C GLY A 200 2.83 -7.09 0.80
N THR A 201 2.46 -8.20 0.18
CA THR A 201 1.09 -8.38 -0.29
C THR A 201 0.67 -9.84 -0.31
N LYS A 202 -0.65 -10.06 -0.35
CA LYS A 202 -1.24 -11.38 -0.52
C LYS A 202 -2.20 -11.38 -1.70
N MET A 203 -1.96 -12.22 -2.70
CA MET A 203 -2.86 -12.43 -3.83
C MET A 203 -3.45 -13.85 -3.74
N ILE A 204 -4.76 -13.94 -3.50
CA ILE A 204 -5.46 -15.21 -3.31
C ILE A 204 -6.43 -15.42 -4.46
N HIS A 205 -6.07 -16.30 -5.38
CA HIS A 205 -6.86 -16.66 -6.55
C HIS A 205 -7.85 -17.76 -6.18
N MET A 206 -9.14 -17.50 -6.38
CA MET A 206 -10.25 -18.44 -6.12
C MET A 206 -11.12 -18.67 -7.36
N GLY A 207 -11.35 -17.62 -8.15
CA GLY A 207 -12.08 -17.68 -9.42
C GLY A 207 -11.19 -18.15 -10.57
N LYS A 208 -11.82 -18.45 -11.71
CA LYS A 208 -11.14 -18.90 -12.93
C LYS A 208 -10.58 -17.72 -13.73
N ASN A 209 -9.49 -17.96 -14.47
CA ASN A 209 -8.83 -16.98 -15.35
C ASN A 209 -8.42 -15.70 -14.63
N THR A 210 -8.17 -15.77 -13.35
CA THR A 210 -7.80 -14.60 -12.53
C THR A 210 -6.35 -14.22 -12.76
N LYS A 211 -6.05 -12.91 -12.66
CA LYS A 211 -4.70 -12.38 -12.89
C LYS A 211 -4.26 -11.49 -11.75
N SER A 212 -2.99 -11.59 -11.36
CA SER A 212 -2.39 -10.64 -10.42
C SER A 212 -0.98 -10.23 -10.85
N THR A 213 -0.64 -8.98 -10.55
CA THR A 213 0.69 -8.39 -10.79
C THR A 213 1.18 -7.76 -9.51
N ILE A 214 2.42 -8.05 -9.14
CA ILE A 214 3.08 -7.48 -7.96
C ILE A 214 4.39 -6.85 -8.40
N ILE A 215 4.53 -5.53 -8.18
CA ILE A 215 5.77 -4.79 -8.37
C ILE A 215 6.10 -4.10 -7.06
N SER A 216 7.13 -4.58 -6.37
CA SER A 216 7.55 -4.05 -5.07
C SER A 216 8.99 -3.57 -5.12
N LYS A 217 9.22 -2.33 -4.75
CA LYS A 217 10.54 -1.70 -4.69
C LYS A 217 10.86 -1.36 -3.24
N GLY A 218 11.93 -1.93 -2.70
CA GLY A 218 12.48 -1.60 -1.38
C GLY A 218 13.72 -0.73 -1.51
N ILE A 219 13.84 0.31 -0.71
CA ILE A 219 15.04 1.15 -0.64
C ILE A 219 15.44 1.26 0.82
N SER A 220 16.68 0.86 1.14
CA SER A 220 17.21 0.87 2.49
C SER A 220 18.49 1.70 2.57
N ALA A 221 18.57 2.55 3.59
CA ALA A 221 19.73 3.38 3.86
C ALA A 221 20.08 3.41 5.37
N GLY A 222 21.26 3.90 5.74
CA GLY A 222 21.70 3.97 7.13
C GLY A 222 21.81 2.58 7.77
N HIS A 223 21.12 2.38 8.89
CA HIS A 223 21.02 1.10 9.62
C HIS A 223 19.66 0.43 9.46
N SER A 224 18.85 0.90 8.51
CA SER A 224 17.47 0.44 8.36
C SER A 224 17.35 -0.97 7.80
N GLN A 225 16.18 -1.59 8.05
CA GLN A 225 15.86 -2.93 7.58
C GLN A 225 14.54 -2.89 6.80
N ASN A 226 14.55 -3.39 5.58
CA ASN A 226 13.37 -3.46 4.73
C ASN A 226 13.09 -4.92 4.35
N SER A 227 11.92 -5.40 4.73
CA SER A 227 11.47 -6.76 4.45
C SER A 227 10.25 -6.74 3.54
N TYR A 228 10.25 -7.57 2.51
CA TYR A 228 9.09 -7.85 1.69
C TYR A 228 8.60 -9.28 1.95
N ARG A 229 7.29 -9.45 2.26
CA ARG A 229 6.64 -10.75 2.38
C ARG A 229 5.51 -10.88 1.37
N GLY A 230 5.63 -11.82 0.44
CA GLY A 230 4.64 -12.07 -0.60
C GLY A 230 3.96 -13.42 -0.41
N LEU A 231 2.61 -13.45 -0.44
CA LEU A 231 1.85 -14.69 -0.56
C LEU A 231 1.09 -14.68 -1.89
N VAL A 232 1.32 -15.71 -2.70
CA VAL A 232 0.48 -16.01 -3.85
C VAL A 232 -0.14 -17.39 -3.63
N ARG A 233 -1.47 -17.41 -3.56
CA ARG A 233 -2.23 -18.67 -3.42
C ARG A 233 -3.15 -18.85 -4.62
N ALA A 234 -3.13 -20.04 -5.22
CA ALA A 234 -4.14 -20.49 -6.16
C ALA A 234 -4.88 -21.67 -5.54
N THR A 235 -6.17 -21.52 -5.29
CA THR A 235 -7.02 -22.59 -4.76
C THR A 235 -7.27 -23.66 -5.82
N ALA A 236 -7.78 -24.83 -5.44
CA ALA A 236 -8.08 -25.91 -6.38
C ALA A 236 -9.05 -25.49 -7.51
N ASN A 237 -9.90 -24.50 -7.28
CA ASN A 237 -10.87 -24.01 -8.27
C ASN A 237 -10.31 -22.88 -9.17
N ALA A 238 -9.13 -22.36 -8.89
CA ALA A 238 -8.53 -21.23 -9.60
C ALA A 238 -7.88 -21.66 -10.93
N GLU A 239 -8.69 -22.22 -11.84
CA GLU A 239 -8.22 -22.62 -13.17
C GLU A 239 -7.64 -21.43 -13.94
N ASN A 240 -6.49 -21.65 -14.62
CA ASN A 240 -5.79 -20.66 -15.41
C ASN A 240 -5.41 -19.37 -14.65
N ALA A 241 -5.26 -19.44 -13.34
CA ALA A 241 -4.77 -18.32 -12.56
C ALA A 241 -3.35 -17.92 -12.99
N ARG A 242 -3.06 -16.65 -13.11
CA ARG A 242 -1.75 -16.11 -13.46
C ARG A 242 -1.28 -15.08 -12.46
N ASN A 243 -0.05 -15.23 -11.99
CA ASN A 243 0.63 -14.21 -11.19
C ASN A 243 2.00 -13.89 -11.78
N TYR A 244 2.34 -12.61 -11.78
CA TYR A 244 3.70 -12.12 -11.98
C TYR A 244 4.10 -11.28 -10.77
N SER A 245 5.26 -11.56 -10.18
CA SER A 245 5.80 -10.83 -9.03
C SER A 245 7.25 -10.42 -9.29
N SER A 246 7.55 -9.13 -9.16
CA SER A 246 8.92 -8.59 -9.16
C SER A 246 9.15 -7.82 -7.86
N CYS A 247 10.16 -8.24 -7.11
CA CYS A 247 10.50 -7.69 -5.80
C CYS A 247 11.95 -7.26 -5.79
N ASP A 248 12.21 -5.98 -6.00
CA ASP A 248 13.56 -5.45 -6.12
C ASP A 248 13.93 -4.61 -4.89
N SER A 249 15.18 -4.70 -4.47
CA SER A 249 15.73 -3.96 -3.35
C SER A 249 16.98 -3.19 -3.77
N LEU A 250 17.07 -1.93 -3.34
CA LEU A 250 18.23 -1.06 -3.52
C LEU A 250 18.81 -0.69 -2.16
N LEU A 251 20.11 -0.94 -1.99
CA LEU A 251 20.85 -0.64 -0.76
C LEU A 251 21.72 0.60 -0.96
N LEU A 252 21.63 1.53 -0.01
CA LEU A 252 22.40 2.74 0.09
C LEU A 252 23.26 2.69 1.36
N GLY A 253 24.50 2.24 1.21
CA GLY A 253 25.40 2.03 2.34
C GLY A 253 25.71 0.56 2.61
N SER A 254 26.36 0.28 3.76
CA SER A 254 26.83 -1.07 4.15
C SER A 254 26.09 -1.67 5.31
N ASP A 255 25.40 -0.84 6.11
CA ASP A 255 24.80 -1.26 7.39
C ASP A 255 23.27 -1.45 7.32
N CYS A 256 22.68 -1.14 6.17
CA CYS A 256 21.27 -1.39 5.90
C CYS A 256 21.03 -2.79 5.32
N GLY A 257 19.80 -3.30 5.47
CA GLY A 257 19.43 -4.63 5.01
C GLY A 257 18.16 -4.64 4.16
N ALA A 258 18.08 -5.65 3.29
CA ALA A 258 16.87 -5.97 2.53
C ALA A 258 16.63 -7.49 2.58
N HIS A 259 15.36 -7.86 2.83
CA HIS A 259 14.96 -9.26 3.01
C HIS A 259 13.70 -9.54 2.16
N THR A 260 13.71 -10.65 1.44
CA THR A 260 12.56 -11.06 0.61
C THR A 260 12.10 -12.46 1.00
N PHE A 261 10.81 -12.60 1.36
CA PHE A 261 10.20 -13.84 1.80
C PHE A 261 9.00 -14.20 0.91
N PRO A 262 9.22 -14.79 -0.26
CA PRO A 262 8.13 -15.25 -1.12
C PRO A 262 7.53 -16.53 -0.56
N TYR A 263 6.20 -16.63 -0.59
CA TYR A 263 5.46 -17.84 -0.27
C TYR A 263 4.43 -18.14 -1.36
N MET A 264 4.53 -19.31 -1.97
CA MET A 264 3.64 -19.75 -3.05
C MET A 264 2.91 -21.01 -2.61
N ASP A 265 1.57 -20.95 -2.62
CA ASP A 265 0.67 -22.04 -2.19
C ASP A 265 -0.30 -22.37 -3.33
N ILE A 266 0.12 -23.28 -4.22
CA ILE A 266 -0.54 -23.53 -5.50
C ILE A 266 -1.20 -24.90 -5.47
N HIS A 267 -2.53 -24.93 -5.59
CA HIS A 267 -3.37 -26.11 -5.56
C HIS A 267 -4.08 -26.40 -6.90
N ASN A 268 -3.68 -25.77 -7.99
CA ASN A 268 -4.25 -26.00 -9.32
C ASN A 268 -3.15 -26.07 -10.37
N ASP A 269 -3.12 -27.15 -11.13
CA ASP A 269 -2.06 -27.47 -12.10
C ASP A 269 -2.05 -26.55 -13.34
N THR A 270 -3.14 -25.80 -13.58
CA THR A 270 -3.23 -24.86 -14.69
C THR A 270 -2.74 -23.46 -14.30
N ALA A 271 -2.43 -23.23 -13.02
CA ALA A 271 -1.94 -21.95 -12.55
C ALA A 271 -0.49 -21.70 -12.99
N ILE A 272 -0.18 -20.47 -13.40
CA ILE A 272 1.15 -20.02 -13.75
C ILE A 272 1.55 -18.90 -12.80
N VAL A 273 2.61 -19.15 -12.03
CA VAL A 273 3.13 -18.19 -11.04
C VAL A 273 4.60 -17.94 -11.33
N GLU A 274 4.94 -16.68 -11.56
CA GLU A 274 6.28 -16.21 -11.84
C GLU A 274 6.73 -15.28 -10.72
N HIS A 275 7.93 -15.47 -10.20
CA HIS A 275 8.51 -14.62 -9.18
C HIS A 275 9.98 -14.37 -9.47
N GLU A 276 10.35 -13.11 -9.48
CA GLU A 276 11.74 -12.68 -9.52
C GLU A 276 12.04 -11.71 -8.38
N ALA A 277 13.24 -11.76 -7.86
CA ALA A 277 13.72 -10.86 -6.83
C ALA A 277 15.17 -10.47 -7.10
N THR A 278 15.44 -9.19 -6.98
CA THR A 278 16.79 -8.66 -7.14
C THR A 278 17.18 -7.82 -5.93
N THR A 279 18.45 -7.84 -5.56
CA THR A 279 19.01 -6.91 -4.59
C THR A 279 20.27 -6.31 -5.19
N SER A 280 20.30 -4.99 -5.25
CA SER A 280 21.43 -4.23 -5.77
C SER A 280 21.89 -3.19 -4.75
N LYS A 281 23.18 -2.85 -4.81
CA LYS A 281 23.75 -1.72 -4.09
C LYS A 281 23.98 -0.60 -5.12
N ILE A 282 23.85 0.66 -4.68
CA ILE A 282 24.19 1.79 -5.54
C ILE A 282 25.66 1.69 -5.96
N SER A 283 25.91 1.81 -7.24
CA SER A 283 27.26 1.63 -7.79
C SER A 283 28.10 2.90 -7.61
N GLU A 284 29.31 2.75 -7.06
CA GLU A 284 30.29 3.83 -6.99
C GLU A 284 30.65 4.36 -8.38
N ASP A 285 30.66 3.50 -9.41
CA ASP A 285 30.89 3.90 -10.79
C ASP A 285 29.79 4.80 -11.33
N GLN A 286 28.52 4.53 -10.96
CA GLN A 286 27.39 5.39 -11.35
C GLN A 286 27.48 6.76 -10.67
N LEU A 287 27.82 6.81 -9.40
CA LEU A 287 28.03 8.05 -8.67
C LEU A 287 29.22 8.83 -9.26
N PHE A 288 30.34 8.15 -9.50
CA PHE A 288 31.49 8.74 -10.15
C PHE A 288 31.15 9.33 -11.53
N TYR A 289 30.40 8.60 -12.34
CA TYR A 289 29.94 9.07 -13.66
C TYR A 289 29.08 10.33 -13.57
N CYS A 290 28.21 10.44 -12.59
CA CYS A 290 27.42 11.64 -12.31
C CYS A 290 28.31 12.81 -11.86
N ASN A 291 29.22 12.56 -10.91
CA ASN A 291 30.12 13.54 -10.37
C ASN A 291 31.07 14.13 -11.44
N GLN A 292 31.54 13.30 -12.37
CA GLN A 292 32.34 13.76 -13.53
C GLN A 292 31.60 14.75 -14.44
N ARG A 293 30.27 14.79 -14.36
CA ARG A 293 29.41 15.72 -15.09
C ARG A 293 28.94 16.90 -14.25
N GLY A 294 29.53 17.09 -13.08
CA GLY A 294 29.22 18.18 -12.17
C GLY A 294 27.92 18.03 -11.39
N ILE A 295 27.34 16.79 -11.34
CA ILE A 295 26.16 16.48 -10.52
C ILE A 295 26.68 16.11 -9.13
N PRO A 296 26.30 16.83 -8.06
CA PRO A 296 26.65 16.48 -6.68
C PRO A 296 26.19 15.08 -6.32
N THR A 297 26.87 14.41 -5.40
CA THR A 297 26.57 13.03 -5.01
C THR A 297 25.12 12.88 -4.51
N GLU A 298 24.62 13.81 -3.71
CA GLU A 298 23.24 13.80 -3.21
C GLU A 298 22.21 13.86 -4.34
N ASP A 299 22.43 14.76 -5.32
CA ASP A 299 21.55 14.86 -6.48
C ASP A 299 21.60 13.60 -7.34
N ALA A 300 22.79 12.99 -7.49
CA ALA A 300 22.97 11.75 -8.22
C ALA A 300 22.20 10.58 -7.55
N VAL A 301 22.26 10.48 -6.23
CA VAL A 301 21.48 9.50 -5.47
C VAL A 301 19.97 9.73 -5.68
N GLY A 302 19.51 10.97 -5.57
CA GLY A 302 18.11 11.33 -5.83
C GLY A 302 17.64 10.92 -7.24
N LEU A 303 18.47 11.15 -8.27
CA LEU A 303 18.18 10.74 -9.65
C LEU A 303 18.06 9.21 -9.80
N ILE A 304 19.01 8.46 -9.21
CA ILE A 304 19.02 6.99 -9.27
C ILE A 304 17.78 6.42 -8.55
N VAL A 305 17.49 6.90 -7.36
CA VAL A 305 16.33 6.46 -6.55
C VAL A 305 15.01 6.77 -7.25
N ASN A 306 14.84 7.97 -7.79
CA ASN A 306 13.63 8.32 -8.54
C ASN A 306 13.49 7.48 -9.82
N GLY A 307 14.59 7.20 -10.51
CA GLY A 307 14.62 6.29 -11.65
C GLY A 307 14.22 4.87 -11.28
N TYR A 308 14.70 4.37 -10.15
CA TYR A 308 14.37 3.05 -9.62
C TYR A 308 12.90 2.90 -9.21
N ALA A 309 12.32 3.94 -8.61
CA ALA A 309 10.92 3.95 -8.17
C ALA A 309 9.91 4.29 -9.29
N LYS A 310 10.38 4.67 -10.49
CA LYS A 310 9.58 5.24 -11.58
C LYS A 310 8.33 4.42 -11.94
N ASP A 311 8.44 3.10 -12.00
CA ASP A 311 7.34 2.21 -12.40
C ASP A 311 6.16 2.30 -11.43
N VAL A 312 6.43 2.50 -10.13
CA VAL A 312 5.41 2.68 -9.10
C VAL A 312 4.88 4.12 -9.12
N LEU A 313 5.77 5.11 -9.19
CA LEU A 313 5.39 6.51 -9.16
C LEU A 313 4.48 6.90 -10.35
N ASN A 314 4.70 6.30 -11.52
CA ASN A 314 3.87 6.51 -12.70
C ASN A 314 2.43 5.97 -12.56
N LYS A 315 2.12 5.19 -11.53
CA LYS A 315 0.77 4.70 -11.23
C LYS A 315 -0.03 5.67 -10.38
N LEU A 316 0.65 6.61 -9.73
CA LEU A 316 0.01 7.67 -8.95
C LEU A 316 -0.53 8.77 -9.87
N PRO A 317 -1.59 9.48 -9.45
CA PRO A 317 -1.95 10.76 -10.06
C PRO A 317 -0.77 11.73 -10.05
N MET A 318 -0.69 12.60 -11.07
CA MET A 318 0.50 13.42 -11.31
C MET A 318 0.90 14.28 -10.09
N GLU A 319 -0.07 14.89 -9.41
CA GLU A 319 0.16 15.75 -8.25
C GLU A 319 0.82 14.96 -7.09
N PHE A 320 0.35 13.73 -6.86
CA PHE A 320 0.90 12.86 -5.82
C PHE A 320 2.19 12.17 -6.23
N ALA A 321 2.39 11.94 -7.52
CA ALA A 321 3.68 11.45 -8.02
C ALA A 321 4.80 12.46 -7.76
N VAL A 322 4.54 13.75 -7.95
CA VAL A 322 5.49 14.83 -7.66
C VAL A 322 5.77 14.93 -6.16
N GLU A 323 4.72 14.84 -5.31
CA GLU A 323 4.90 14.82 -3.86
C GLU A 323 5.73 13.61 -3.42
N ALA A 324 5.40 12.42 -3.91
CA ALA A 324 6.13 11.19 -3.61
C ALA A 324 7.60 11.29 -4.04
N GLN A 325 7.90 11.81 -5.24
CA GLN A 325 9.28 12.03 -5.69
C GLN A 325 10.06 12.93 -4.73
N LYS A 326 9.45 14.00 -4.27
CA LYS A 326 10.07 14.91 -3.30
C LYS A 326 10.30 14.23 -1.95
N LEU A 327 9.34 13.45 -1.47
CA LEU A 327 9.47 12.69 -0.22
C LEU A 327 10.62 11.67 -0.30
N LEU A 328 10.76 10.95 -1.42
CA LEU A 328 11.87 10.01 -1.62
C LEU A 328 13.23 10.71 -1.51
N SER A 329 13.36 11.89 -2.11
CA SER A 329 14.62 12.66 -2.07
C SER A 329 14.93 13.14 -0.64
N VAL A 330 13.94 13.72 0.06
CA VAL A 330 14.11 14.25 1.44
C VAL A 330 14.43 13.13 2.44
N THR A 331 13.77 11.97 2.31
CA THR A 331 13.99 10.84 3.23
C THR A 331 15.42 10.30 3.16
N LEU A 332 16.09 10.50 2.03
CA LEU A 332 17.45 9.98 1.77
C LEU A 332 18.54 11.05 1.81
N GLU A 333 18.23 12.31 2.17
CA GLU A 333 19.24 13.34 2.39
C GLU A 333 20.23 12.91 3.47
N GLY A 334 21.54 13.13 3.20
CA GLY A 334 22.61 12.78 4.15
C GLY A 334 22.92 11.29 4.27
N THR A 335 22.35 10.41 3.45
CA THR A 335 22.60 8.96 3.55
C THR A 335 23.84 8.47 2.82
N VAL A 336 24.44 9.32 1.97
CA VAL A 336 25.64 9.03 1.19
C VAL A 336 26.63 10.13 1.45
N GLY A 337 27.50 9.98 2.44
CA GLY A 337 28.61 10.83 2.81
C GLY A 337 29.85 10.01 3.05
#